data_ed020f0fa01eb7b64699d2795c1ce1eb
#
_entry.id   ed020f0fa01eb7b64699d2795c1ce1eb
#
_cell.length_a   1.000
_cell.length_b   1.000
_cell.length_c   1.000
_cell.angle_alpha   90.00
_cell.angle_beta   90.00
_cell.angle_gamma   90.00
#
_symmetry.space_group_name_H-M   'P 1'
#
loop_
_entity.id
_entity.type
_entity.pdbx_description
1 polymer ?
#
loop_
_entity_poly.entity_id
_entity_poly.type
_entity_poly.pdbx_seq_one_letter_code
_entity_poly.pdbx_strand_id
1 'polypeptide(L)'
;MTFIVAQKHMNLPKSIALTCCAILALSGNGLSAKAAETRSGNMRRTFADWCRQKADLSPEGKHTVEMLLKEAGTTECDAANQTLSSLTGLLLEKNQISDIKPLESLTNLTLLLLEKNQISDIKPLESLTKLTELLLSGNPLTPKTCPLKSESICKWAPQIEP
;
A
#
# COMPACT_ATOMS: atom_id res chain seq x y z
N MET A 1 6.24 -55.60 -8.58
CA MET A 1 4.81 -55.26 -8.87
C MET A 1 4.78 -53.89 -9.52
N THR A 2 4.58 -53.92 -10.82
CA THR A 2 4.71 -52.81 -11.74
C THR A 2 3.31 -52.23 -11.96
N PHE A 3 3.09 -50.96 -11.66
CA PHE A 3 1.84 -50.31 -12.06
C PHE A 3 2.14 -49.23 -13.11
N ILE A 4 1.65 -49.51 -14.29
CA ILE A 4 1.65 -48.69 -15.48
C ILE A 4 0.50 -47.67 -15.34
N VAL A 5 0.79 -46.39 -15.44
CA VAL A 5 -0.22 -45.36 -15.54
C VAL A 5 -0.41 -44.97 -17.01
N ALA A 6 -1.62 -45.18 -17.49
CA ALA A 6 -2.00 -44.90 -18.87
C ALA A 6 -2.18 -43.40 -19.12
N GLN A 7 -1.49 -42.89 -20.13
CA GLN A 7 -1.75 -41.60 -20.73
C GLN A 7 -2.98 -41.70 -21.64
N LYS A 8 -3.95 -40.83 -21.39
CA LYS A 8 -5.13 -40.67 -22.23
C LYS A 8 -4.95 -39.47 -23.15
N HIS A 9 -4.56 -39.75 -24.39
CA HIS A 9 -4.63 -38.81 -25.48
C HIS A 9 -6.05 -38.44 -25.80
N MET A 10 -6.40 -37.16 -25.74
CA MET A 10 -7.62 -36.66 -26.37
C MET A 10 -7.26 -35.90 -27.64
N ASN A 11 -7.68 -36.48 -28.77
CA ASN A 11 -7.57 -35.95 -30.09
C ASN A 11 -8.54 -34.78 -30.29
N LEU A 12 -8.03 -33.68 -30.86
CA LEU A 12 -8.81 -32.61 -31.44
C LEU A 12 -9.17 -32.95 -32.88
N PRO A 13 -10.39 -32.73 -33.33
CA PRO A 13 -10.67 -32.78 -34.76
C PRO A 13 -10.35 -31.44 -35.42
N LYS A 14 -9.62 -31.57 -36.54
CA LYS A 14 -9.39 -30.51 -37.52
C LYS A 14 -10.57 -30.43 -38.45
N SER A 15 -10.80 -29.24 -38.97
CA SER A 15 -11.59 -28.86 -40.14
C SER A 15 -12.97 -28.31 -39.83
N ILE A 16 -13.16 -27.07 -40.21
CA ILE A 16 -13.85 -26.70 -41.46
C ILE A 16 -13.43 -25.26 -41.81
N ALA A 17 -13.07 -25.13 -43.09
CA ALA A 17 -12.58 -23.92 -43.72
C ALA A 17 -13.70 -23.13 -44.40
N LEU A 18 -13.39 -21.88 -44.68
CA LEU A 18 -13.90 -20.98 -45.71
C LEU A 18 -15.38 -20.55 -45.68
N THR A 19 -15.62 -19.25 -45.62
CA THR A 19 -15.94 -18.43 -46.79
C THR A 19 -16.10 -16.97 -46.38
N CYS A 20 -15.24 -16.13 -46.84
CA CYS A 20 -15.46 -14.97 -47.71
C CYS A 20 -16.53 -13.96 -47.26
N CYS A 21 -16.15 -12.75 -46.91
CA CYS A 21 -16.45 -11.57 -47.72
C CYS A 21 -15.63 -10.36 -47.19
N ALA A 22 -14.85 -9.85 -48.11
CA ALA A 22 -14.25 -8.54 -48.04
C ALA A 22 -15.34 -7.47 -48.03
N ILE A 23 -15.06 -6.31 -47.51
CA ILE A 23 -15.23 -4.97 -48.04
C ILE A 23 -15.32 -3.97 -46.87
N LEU A 24 -14.45 -3.09 -46.91
CA LEU A 24 -14.30 -1.66 -46.79
C LEU A 24 -13.43 -1.18 -45.68
N ALA A 25 -12.30 -0.77 -46.14
CA ALA A 25 -11.47 0.23 -45.48
C ALA A 25 -12.24 1.56 -45.44
N LEU A 26 -12.30 2.16 -44.27
CA LEU A 26 -12.34 3.61 -44.11
C LEU A 26 -11.70 3.99 -42.77
N SER A 27 -10.55 4.59 -42.89
CA SER A 27 -9.98 5.66 -42.09
C SER A 27 -10.63 5.94 -40.75
N GLY A 28 -9.84 5.89 -39.69
CA GLY A 28 -10.25 6.58 -38.51
C GLY A 28 -9.44 6.14 -37.28
N ASN A 29 -8.33 6.82 -37.08
CA ASN A 29 -7.76 7.14 -35.80
C ASN A 29 -7.59 5.97 -34.81
N GLY A 30 -6.35 5.50 -34.76
CA GLY A 30 -5.81 4.85 -33.58
C GLY A 30 -6.05 5.70 -32.34
N LEU A 31 -7.19 5.50 -31.73
CA LEU A 31 -7.38 5.87 -30.31
C LEU A 31 -6.67 4.80 -29.50
N SER A 32 -5.38 5.04 -29.32
CA SER A 32 -4.60 4.45 -28.24
C SER A 32 -5.42 4.60 -26.97
N ALA A 33 -5.87 3.47 -26.44
CA ALA A 33 -6.49 3.39 -25.12
C ALA A 33 -5.44 3.71 -24.05
N LYS A 34 -4.95 4.95 -24.05
CA LYS A 34 -4.16 5.57 -23.00
C LYS A 34 -4.95 6.75 -22.44
N ALA A 35 -6.23 6.50 -22.23
CA ALA A 35 -7.15 7.40 -21.57
C ALA A 35 -7.65 6.69 -20.30
N ALA A 36 -6.74 6.40 -19.43
CA ALA A 36 -7.03 6.19 -18.03
C ALA A 36 -6.08 7.10 -17.29
N GLU A 37 -6.72 8.12 -16.81
CA GLU A 37 -6.59 8.68 -15.49
C GLU A 37 -5.83 9.97 -15.37
N THR A 38 -6.51 10.99 -15.79
CA THR A 38 -6.51 12.23 -15.02
C THR A 38 -7.82 12.34 -14.25
N ARG A 39 -8.03 11.52 -13.25
CA ARG A 39 -8.88 11.86 -12.12
C ARG A 39 -7.98 12.48 -11.05
N SER A 40 -7.52 13.67 -11.35
CA SER A 40 -7.03 14.63 -10.37
C SER A 40 -8.23 15.16 -9.57
N GLY A 41 -8.80 14.33 -8.76
CA GLY A 41 -9.57 14.71 -7.60
C GLY A 41 -8.75 14.21 -6.41
N ASN A 42 -8.55 15.07 -5.42
CA ASN A 42 -7.83 14.89 -4.17
C ASN A 42 -8.19 13.57 -3.42
N MET A 43 -8.05 12.43 -4.11
CA MET A 43 -8.30 11.12 -3.57
C MET A 43 -7.00 10.66 -2.94
N ARG A 44 -6.96 10.65 -1.62
CA ARG A 44 -5.81 10.11 -0.86
C ARG A 44 -5.51 8.71 -1.37
N ARG A 45 -4.22 8.44 -1.59
CA ARG A 45 -3.77 7.12 -1.96
C ARG A 45 -4.13 6.13 -0.87
N THR A 46 -4.69 4.99 -1.24
CA THR A 46 -4.88 3.87 -0.33
C THR A 46 -3.55 3.14 -0.11
N PHE A 47 -3.47 2.29 0.91
CA PHE A 47 -2.30 1.44 1.06
C PHE A 47 -2.10 0.52 -0.15
N ALA A 48 -3.20 0.04 -0.76
CA ALA A 48 -3.11 -0.78 -1.98
C ALA A 48 -2.44 -0.02 -3.13
N ASP A 49 -2.66 1.28 -3.27
CA ASP A 49 -2.02 2.10 -4.29
C ASP A 49 -0.51 2.25 -4.05
N TRP A 50 -0.11 2.48 -2.80
CA TRP A 50 1.30 2.49 -2.39
C TRP A 50 1.98 1.14 -2.67
N CYS A 51 1.32 0.04 -2.33
CA CYS A 51 1.82 -1.31 -2.52
C CYS A 51 1.99 -1.65 -4.01
N ARG A 52 1.01 -1.36 -4.87
CA ARG A 52 1.08 -1.62 -6.32
C ARG A 52 2.17 -0.79 -7.01
N GLN A 53 2.42 0.42 -6.54
CA GLN A 53 3.44 1.32 -7.06
C GLN A 53 4.79 1.15 -6.36
N LYS A 54 4.98 0.11 -5.54
CA LYS A 54 6.18 -0.09 -4.74
C LYS A 54 7.47 -0.01 -5.57
N ALA A 55 7.47 -0.48 -6.81
CA ALA A 55 8.65 -0.45 -7.67
C ALA A 55 9.16 0.98 -7.95
N ASP A 56 8.26 1.95 -7.98
CA ASP A 56 8.54 3.35 -8.34
C ASP A 56 8.81 4.24 -7.10
N LEU A 57 8.68 3.69 -5.90
CA LEU A 57 8.93 4.43 -4.66
C LEU A 57 10.43 4.59 -4.40
N SER A 58 10.77 5.60 -3.58
CA SER A 58 12.10 5.71 -2.99
C SER A 58 12.44 4.46 -2.14
N PRO A 59 13.71 4.18 -1.87
CA PRO A 59 14.11 3.07 -0.99
C PRO A 59 13.40 3.12 0.37
N GLU A 60 13.24 4.31 0.93
CA GLU A 60 12.59 4.55 2.23
C GLU A 60 11.09 4.22 2.17
N GLY A 61 10.41 4.68 1.10
CA GLY A 61 9.00 4.37 0.87
C GLY A 61 8.76 2.87 0.64
N LYS A 62 9.65 2.21 -0.12
CA LYS A 62 9.63 0.75 -0.30
C LYS A 62 9.74 0.02 1.03
N HIS A 63 10.69 0.42 1.85
CA HIS A 63 10.90 -0.17 3.17
C HIS A 63 9.64 -0.09 4.03
N THR A 64 9.00 1.07 4.09
CA THR A 64 7.77 1.25 4.87
C THR A 64 6.63 0.37 4.33
N VAL A 65 6.46 0.29 3.00
CA VAL A 65 5.47 -0.61 2.41
C VAL A 65 5.75 -2.07 2.78
N GLU A 66 7.01 -2.50 2.79
CA GLU A 66 7.40 -3.87 3.15
C GLU A 66 7.11 -4.17 4.63
N MET A 67 7.36 -3.21 5.53
CA MET A 67 6.99 -3.36 6.93
C MET A 67 5.48 -3.50 7.10
N LEU A 68 4.69 -2.68 6.40
CA LEU A 68 3.23 -2.76 6.45
C LEU A 68 2.67 -4.06 5.87
N LEU A 69 3.27 -4.59 4.80
CA LEU A 69 2.90 -5.91 4.26
C LEU A 69 3.19 -7.02 5.27
N LYS A 70 4.31 -6.92 6.00
CA LYS A 70 4.65 -7.86 7.07
C LYS A 70 3.64 -7.80 8.22
N GLU A 71 3.24 -6.60 8.65
CA GLU A 71 2.20 -6.41 9.67
C GLU A 71 0.84 -6.96 9.21
N ALA A 72 0.51 -6.79 7.93
CA ALA A 72 -0.71 -7.35 7.35
C ALA A 72 -0.69 -8.88 7.19
N GLY A 73 0.49 -9.51 7.28
CA GLY A 73 0.67 -10.95 7.12
C GLY A 73 0.41 -11.46 5.69
N THR A 74 0.53 -10.59 4.68
CA THR A 74 0.28 -10.92 3.28
C THR A 74 1.10 -10.05 2.34
N THR A 75 1.37 -10.54 1.14
CA THR A 75 2.02 -9.78 0.05
C THR A 75 1.02 -9.22 -0.96
N GLU A 76 -0.25 -9.61 -0.85
CA GLU A 76 -1.32 -9.16 -1.74
C GLU A 76 -1.82 -7.77 -1.34
N CYS A 77 -1.70 -6.81 -2.23
CA CYS A 77 -1.94 -5.39 -1.93
C CYS A 77 -3.38 -5.09 -1.46
N ASP A 78 -4.38 -5.75 -2.05
CA ASP A 78 -5.77 -5.53 -1.67
C ASP A 78 -6.09 -6.17 -0.32
N ALA A 79 -5.62 -7.37 -0.06
CA ALA A 79 -5.77 -8.05 1.21
C ALA A 79 -5.06 -7.28 2.34
N ALA A 80 -3.83 -6.81 2.09
CA ALA A 80 -3.09 -5.98 3.02
C ALA A 80 -3.82 -4.67 3.33
N ASN A 81 -4.34 -4.00 2.30
CA ASN A 81 -5.12 -2.77 2.48
C ASN A 81 -6.37 -3.00 3.34
N GLN A 82 -7.09 -4.10 3.11
CA GLN A 82 -8.26 -4.45 3.91
C GLN A 82 -7.89 -4.67 5.37
N THR A 83 -6.83 -5.46 5.64
CA THR A 83 -6.34 -5.73 6.98
C THR A 83 -5.90 -4.43 7.67
N LEU A 84 -4.97 -3.67 7.05
CA LEU A 84 -4.41 -2.46 7.64
C LEU A 84 -5.47 -1.38 7.88
N SER A 85 -6.43 -1.21 6.95
CA SER A 85 -7.50 -0.23 7.09
C SER A 85 -8.47 -0.54 8.23
N SER A 86 -8.51 -1.78 8.72
CA SER A 86 -9.34 -2.20 9.84
C SER A 86 -8.65 -2.04 11.20
N LEU A 87 -7.32 -1.83 11.20
CA LEU A 87 -6.56 -1.72 12.44
C LEU A 87 -6.91 -0.45 13.22
N THR A 88 -6.97 -0.59 14.53
CA THR A 88 -7.06 0.52 15.48
C THR A 88 -5.75 0.80 16.19
N GLY A 89 -4.85 -0.17 16.24
CA GLY A 89 -3.50 -0.03 16.77
C GLY A 89 -2.46 -0.58 15.79
N LEU A 90 -1.30 0.09 15.69
CA LEU A 90 -0.20 -0.32 14.83
C LEU A 90 1.14 -0.08 15.53
N LEU A 91 1.95 -1.13 15.60
CA LEU A 91 3.22 -1.15 16.30
C LEU A 91 4.35 -1.27 15.27
N LEU A 92 5.11 -0.21 15.10
CA LEU A 92 6.20 -0.12 14.12
C LEU A 92 7.51 0.41 14.74
N GLU A 93 7.74 0.15 16.01
CA GLU A 93 8.94 0.61 16.72
C GLU A 93 10.19 -0.09 16.18
N LYS A 94 11.32 0.61 16.18
CA LYS A 94 12.65 0.06 15.84
C LYS A 94 12.74 -0.57 14.45
N ASN A 95 12.05 -0.02 13.47
CA ASN A 95 12.00 -0.53 12.10
C ASN A 95 12.81 0.30 11.10
N GLN A 96 13.59 1.31 11.53
CA GLN A 96 14.37 2.18 10.64
C GLN A 96 13.51 2.91 9.58
N ILE A 97 12.23 3.11 9.87
CA ILE A 97 11.30 3.80 8.98
C ILE A 97 11.64 5.29 8.95
N SER A 98 11.69 5.88 7.76
CA SER A 98 11.91 7.32 7.55
C SER A 98 10.82 7.98 6.71
N ASP A 99 10.26 7.32 5.70
CA ASP A 99 9.10 7.81 4.93
C ASP A 99 7.80 7.14 5.40
N ILE A 100 6.92 7.91 6.02
CA ILE A 100 5.64 7.45 6.58
C ILE A 100 4.42 7.80 5.74
N LYS A 101 4.60 8.30 4.51
CA LYS A 101 3.49 8.57 3.60
C LYS A 101 2.57 7.37 3.39
N PRO A 102 3.07 6.11 3.29
CA PRO A 102 2.18 4.96 3.16
C PRO A 102 1.19 4.74 4.31
N LEU A 103 1.39 5.40 5.47
CA LEU A 103 0.47 5.35 6.61
C LEU A 103 -0.73 6.30 6.48
N GLU A 104 -0.69 7.29 5.58
CA GLU A 104 -1.67 8.38 5.49
C GLU A 104 -3.13 7.94 5.31
N SER A 105 -3.34 6.74 4.77
CA SER A 105 -4.67 6.17 4.51
C SER A 105 -5.26 5.36 5.67
N LEU A 106 -4.45 5.08 6.72
CA LEU A 106 -4.87 4.22 7.84
C LEU A 106 -5.69 4.99 8.90
N THR A 107 -6.76 5.63 8.45
CA THR A 107 -7.53 6.62 9.23
C THR A 107 -8.34 6.04 10.40
N ASN A 108 -8.35 4.72 10.57
CA ASN A 108 -9.01 4.07 11.70
C ASN A 108 -8.09 3.90 12.92
N LEU A 109 -6.78 4.20 12.77
CA LEU A 109 -5.84 4.09 13.87
C LEU A 109 -6.19 5.04 15.02
N THR A 110 -6.16 4.52 16.23
CA THR A 110 -6.29 5.22 17.49
C THR A 110 -4.97 5.23 18.26
N LEU A 111 -4.13 4.20 18.06
CA LEU A 111 -2.81 4.05 18.65
C LEU A 111 -1.78 3.79 17.54
N LEU A 112 -0.67 4.54 17.55
CA LEU A 112 0.43 4.35 16.60
C LEU A 112 1.78 4.50 17.31
N LEU A 113 2.57 3.41 17.32
CA LEU A 113 3.89 3.36 17.91
C LEU A 113 4.96 3.43 16.82
N LEU A 114 5.72 4.51 16.80
CA LEU A 114 6.77 4.80 15.82
C LEU A 114 8.12 5.09 16.47
N GLU A 115 8.32 4.67 17.72
CA GLU A 115 9.51 4.96 18.48
C GLU A 115 10.77 4.35 17.85
N LYS A 116 11.91 5.04 18.05
CA LYS A 116 13.22 4.56 17.59
C LYS A 116 13.26 4.22 16.09
N ASN A 117 12.70 5.11 15.29
CA ASN A 117 12.78 5.11 13.84
C ASN A 117 13.64 6.28 13.33
N GLN A 118 13.62 6.57 12.06
CA GLN A 118 14.39 7.63 11.40
C GLN A 118 13.50 8.70 10.80
N ILE A 119 12.32 8.92 11.40
CA ILE A 119 11.29 9.82 10.89
C ILE A 119 11.71 11.27 11.18
N SER A 120 11.72 12.11 10.14
CA SER A 120 11.99 13.55 10.23
C SER A 120 10.79 14.43 9.89
N ASP A 121 9.77 13.86 9.23
CA ASP A 121 8.53 14.56 8.87
C ASP A 121 7.31 13.71 9.26
N ILE A 122 6.42 14.27 10.08
CA ILE A 122 5.18 13.61 10.54
C ILE A 122 3.92 14.26 9.95
N LYS A 123 4.06 15.18 9.01
CA LYS A 123 2.93 15.80 8.32
C LYS A 123 1.97 14.79 7.67
N PRO A 124 2.44 13.67 7.08
CA PRO A 124 1.53 12.65 6.53
C PRO A 124 0.51 12.09 7.53
N LEU A 125 0.77 12.22 8.84
CA LEU A 125 -0.14 11.74 9.89
C LEU A 125 -1.31 12.70 10.19
N GLU A 126 -1.35 13.91 9.60
CA GLU A 126 -2.43 14.89 9.83
C GLU A 126 -3.82 14.34 9.49
N SER A 127 -3.86 13.34 8.59
CA SER A 127 -5.09 12.66 8.18
C SER A 127 -5.64 11.68 9.20
N LEU A 128 -4.81 11.23 10.16
CA LEU A 128 -5.17 10.20 11.14
C LEU A 128 -5.91 10.83 12.33
N THR A 129 -7.05 11.44 12.05
CA THR A 129 -7.81 12.26 13.02
C THR A 129 -8.42 11.48 14.18
N LYS A 130 -8.42 10.15 14.12
CA LYS A 130 -8.88 9.28 15.21
C LYS A 130 -7.76 8.92 16.20
N LEU A 131 -6.50 9.27 15.92
CA LEU A 131 -5.41 8.99 16.84
C LEU A 131 -5.65 9.67 18.18
N THR A 132 -5.51 8.90 19.23
CA THR A 132 -5.53 9.32 20.63
C THR A 132 -4.14 9.24 21.25
N GLU A 133 -3.29 8.41 20.68
CA GLU A 133 -1.91 8.22 21.15
C GLU A 133 -0.97 7.96 19.99
N LEU A 134 0.12 8.73 19.94
CA LEU A 134 1.19 8.65 18.95
C LEU A 134 2.55 8.74 19.63
N LEU A 135 3.31 7.64 19.66
CA LEU A 135 4.61 7.56 20.28
C LEU A 135 5.71 7.78 19.25
N LEU A 136 6.54 8.80 19.47
CA LEU A 136 7.54 9.28 18.50
C LEU A 136 8.95 9.38 19.08
N SER A 137 9.16 8.90 20.30
CA SER A 137 10.46 9.00 20.97
C SER A 137 11.58 8.34 20.15
N GLY A 138 12.78 8.94 20.15
CA GLY A 138 13.91 8.38 19.40
C GLY A 138 13.85 8.55 17.89
N ASN A 139 13.10 9.53 17.40
CA ASN A 139 13.11 9.98 16.00
C ASN A 139 13.79 11.35 15.85
N PRO A 140 14.44 11.64 14.70
CA PRO A 140 15.15 12.92 14.47
C PRO A 140 14.20 14.07 14.07
N LEU A 141 13.09 14.21 14.79
CA LEU A 141 12.07 15.23 14.51
C LEU A 141 12.47 16.61 14.99
N THR A 142 12.45 17.61 14.10
CA THR A 142 12.74 19.01 14.42
C THR A 142 11.98 19.93 13.46
N PRO A 143 11.10 20.82 13.93
CA PRO A 143 10.61 20.95 15.30
C PRO A 143 9.69 19.78 15.74
N LYS A 144 9.54 19.59 17.04
CA LYS A 144 8.61 18.63 17.62
C LYS A 144 7.22 19.26 17.73
N THR A 145 6.53 19.37 16.61
CA THR A 145 5.17 19.92 16.52
C THR A 145 4.19 18.83 16.08
N CYS A 146 3.18 18.59 16.88
CA CYS A 146 2.17 17.57 16.60
C CYS A 146 1.24 18.04 15.46
N PRO A 147 1.06 17.26 14.37
CA PRO A 147 0.17 17.63 13.27
C PRO A 147 -1.31 17.37 13.57
N LEU A 148 -1.61 16.82 14.75
CA LEU A 148 -2.95 16.43 15.18
C LEU A 148 -3.62 17.53 16.01
N LYS A 149 -4.90 17.36 16.29
CA LYS A 149 -5.74 18.37 16.99
C LYS A 149 -5.22 18.77 18.37
N SER A 150 -4.49 17.90 19.06
CA SER A 150 -3.96 18.15 20.40
C SER A 150 -2.50 17.71 20.49
N GLU A 151 -1.65 18.57 20.99
CA GLU A 151 -0.25 18.28 21.30
C GLU A 151 -0.09 17.09 22.26
N SER A 152 -1.05 16.87 23.15
CA SER A 152 -1.02 15.77 24.11
C SER A 152 -1.05 14.37 23.50
N ILE A 153 -1.49 14.26 22.24
CA ILE A 153 -1.53 12.99 21.50
C ILE A 153 -0.11 12.53 21.15
N CYS A 154 0.80 13.46 20.82
CA CYS A 154 2.16 13.17 20.41
C CYS A 154 3.08 13.03 21.62
N LYS A 155 3.67 11.86 21.82
CA LYS A 155 4.61 11.55 22.91
C LYS A 155 6.03 11.55 22.37
N TRP A 156 6.82 12.56 22.80
CA TRP A 156 8.19 12.80 22.35
C TRP A 156 9.25 12.15 23.23
N ALA A 157 8.91 11.84 24.47
CA ALA A 157 9.78 11.16 25.42
C ALA A 157 9.40 9.69 25.57
N PRO A 158 10.36 8.80 25.92
CA PRO A 158 10.02 7.43 26.26
C PRO A 158 8.99 7.43 27.39
N GLN A 159 7.95 6.61 27.27
CA GLN A 159 7.05 6.39 28.39
C GLN A 159 7.81 5.56 29.42
N ILE A 160 8.14 6.17 30.54
CA ILE A 160 8.72 5.45 31.67
C ILE A 160 7.51 4.87 32.41
N GLU A 161 7.29 3.58 32.23
CA GLU A 161 6.37 2.89 33.12
C GLU A 161 6.94 2.90 34.55
N PRO A 162 6.12 3.21 35.57
CA PRO A 162 6.56 3.24 36.96
C PRO A 162 6.90 1.85 37.50
#